data_413d96f4eabc7a7879877db9c62cd1cb
#
_entry.id   413d96f4eabc7a7879877db9c62cd1cb
#
_cell.length_a   1.000
_cell.length_b   1.000
_cell.length_c   1.000
_cell.angle_alpha   90.00
_cell.angle_beta   90.00
_cell.angle_gamma   90.00
#
_symmetry.space_group_name_H-M   'P 1'
#
loop_
_entity.id
_entity.type
_entity.pdbx_description
1 polymer ?
#
loop_
_entity_poly.entity_id
_entity_poly.type
_entity_poly.pdbx_seq_one_letter_code
_entity_poly.pdbx_strand_id
1 'polypeptide(L)' 'MELDELRQMTAPDLRVKEREARDEMFRLRLKLRTNQLDNHASYRRARRELALIMTLLGEKSRADKKAGNARAN' A
#
# COMPACT_ATOMS: atom_id res chain seq x y z
N MET A 1 9.79 4.04 0.32
CA MET A 1 8.98 5.09 -0.31
C MET A 1 8.57 6.10 0.73
N GLU A 2 8.71 7.36 0.44
CA GLU A 2 8.38 8.40 1.41
C GLU A 2 6.90 8.73 1.40
N LEU A 3 6.37 9.09 2.56
CA LEU A 3 4.95 9.40 2.72
C LEU A 3 4.51 10.54 1.82
N ASP A 4 5.35 11.56 1.70
CA ASP A 4 5.01 12.73 0.86
C ASP A 4 4.87 12.34 -0.61
N GLU A 5 5.73 11.47 -1.11
CA GLU A 5 5.62 10.96 -2.47
C GLU A 5 4.32 10.20 -2.68
N LEU A 6 3.97 9.37 -1.72
CA LEU A 6 2.73 8.60 -1.79
C LEU A 6 1.50 9.50 -1.78
N ARG A 7 1.54 10.56 -0.99
CA ARG A 7 0.41 11.50 -0.91
C ARG A 7 0.19 12.26 -2.19
N GLN A 8 1.24 12.46 -2.99
CA GLN A 8 1.15 13.15 -4.27
C GLN A 8 0.63 12.25 -5.39
N MET A 9 0.58 10.95 -5.16
CA MET A 9 0.12 10.00 -6.18
C MET A 9 -1.40 10.02 -6.30
N THR A 10 -1.88 9.77 -7.53
CA THR A 10 -3.32 9.60 -7.75
C THR A 10 -3.78 8.25 -7.23
N ALA A 11 -5.09 8.07 -7.07
CA ALA A 11 -5.64 6.81 -6.63
C ALA A 11 -5.27 5.64 -7.53
N PRO A 12 -5.34 5.76 -8.88
CA PRO A 12 -4.88 4.68 -9.76
C PRO A 12 -3.41 4.32 -9.55
N ASP A 13 -2.55 5.32 -9.38
CA ASP A 13 -1.12 5.08 -9.14
C ASP A 13 -0.90 4.35 -7.82
N LEU A 14 -1.64 4.72 -6.78
CA LEU A 14 -1.56 4.06 -5.50
C LEU A 14 -2.04 2.61 -5.56
N ARG A 15 -3.03 2.31 -6.40
CA ARG A 15 -3.49 0.94 -6.60
C ARG A 15 -2.42 0.07 -7.24
N VAL A 16 -1.67 0.63 -8.19
CA VAL A 16 -0.54 -0.06 -8.80
C VAL A 16 0.52 -0.34 -7.73
N LYS A 17 0.83 0.66 -6.91
CA LYS A 17 1.80 0.49 -5.81
C LYS A 17 1.33 -0.53 -4.78
N GLU A 18 0.04 -0.56 -4.48
CA GLU A 18 -0.51 -1.56 -3.58
C GLU A 18 -0.30 -2.97 -4.13
N ARG A 19 -0.57 -3.17 -5.41
CA ARG A 19 -0.40 -4.47 -6.05
C ARG A 19 1.05 -4.91 -5.99
N GLU A 20 1.97 -4.00 -6.34
CA GLU A 20 3.40 -4.28 -6.28
C GLU A 20 3.84 -4.63 -4.86
N ALA A 21 3.34 -3.90 -3.87
CA ALA A 21 3.69 -4.14 -2.48
C ALA A 21 3.16 -5.49 -1.98
N ARG A 22 1.96 -5.88 -2.40
CA ARG A 22 1.40 -7.19 -2.05
C ARG A 22 2.21 -8.33 -2.67
N ASP A 23 2.63 -8.16 -3.92
CA ASP A 23 3.49 -9.14 -4.59
C ASP A 23 4.82 -9.28 -3.86
N GLU A 24 5.42 -8.17 -3.45
CA GLU A 24 6.67 -8.17 -2.72
C GLU A 24 6.51 -8.88 -1.37
N MET A 25 5.45 -8.60 -0.65
CA MET A 25 5.17 -9.26 0.62
C MET A 25 4.98 -10.75 0.45
N PHE A 26 4.32 -11.17 -0.62
CA PHE A 26 4.12 -12.58 -0.92
C PHE A 26 5.45 -13.28 -1.12
N ARG A 27 6.35 -12.67 -1.91
CA ARG A 27 7.68 -13.21 -2.14
C ARG A 27 8.49 -13.31 -0.85
N LEU A 28 8.45 -12.27 -0.04
CA LEU A 28 9.18 -12.26 1.23
C LEU A 28 8.62 -13.30 2.20
N ARG A 29 7.30 -13.48 2.20
CA ARG A 29 6.67 -14.49 3.04
C ARG A 29 7.12 -15.90 2.65
N LEU A 30 7.22 -16.17 1.35
CA LEU A 30 7.74 -17.45 0.86
C LEU A 30 9.19 -17.67 1.30
N LYS A 31 10.01 -16.61 1.22
CA LYS A 31 11.40 -16.70 1.66
C LYS A 31 11.51 -16.99 3.15
N LEU A 32 10.61 -16.39 3.96
CA LEU A 32 10.59 -16.69 5.40
C LEU A 32 10.25 -18.15 5.67
N ARG A 33 9.27 -18.70 4.94
CA ARG A 33 8.88 -20.10 5.11
C ARG A 33 9.97 -21.09 4.76
N THR A 34 10.82 -20.73 3.81
CA THR A 34 11.92 -21.60 3.36
C THR A 34 13.25 -21.27 4.01
N ASN A 35 13.25 -20.36 5.00
CA ASN A 35 14.45 -19.89 5.68
C ASN A 35 15.48 -19.26 4.75
N GLN A 36 15.03 -18.70 3.63
CA GLN A 36 15.89 -18.03 2.67
C GLN A 36 16.05 -16.54 2.96
N LEU A 37 15.32 -16.02 3.95
CA LEU A 37 15.39 -14.62 4.30
C LEU A 37 16.20 -14.46 5.59
N ASP A 38 17.41 -13.92 5.45
CA ASP A 38 18.33 -13.76 6.57
C ASP A 38 17.92 -12.63 7.51
N ASN A 39 17.18 -11.64 6.99
CA ASN A 39 16.84 -10.45 7.75
C ASN A 39 15.34 -10.17 7.65
N HIS A 40 14.66 -10.26 8.78
CA HIS A 40 13.23 -10.01 8.87
C HIS A 40 12.87 -8.52 8.71
N ALA A 41 13.86 -7.62 8.76
CA ALA A 41 13.63 -6.20 8.59
C ALA A 41 13.04 -5.87 7.22
N SER A 42 13.44 -6.60 6.17
CA SER A 42 12.89 -6.40 4.82
C SER A 42 11.39 -6.67 4.81
N TYR A 43 10.96 -7.75 5.47
CA TYR A 43 9.53 -8.09 5.55
C TYR A 43 8.75 -7.02 6.32
N ARG A 44 9.29 -6.57 7.46
CA ARG A 44 8.63 -5.55 8.26
C ARG A 44 8.51 -4.23 7.51
N ARG A 45 9.55 -3.88 6.73
CA ARG A 45 9.55 -2.67 5.92
C ARG A 45 8.48 -2.74 4.82
N ALA A 46 8.42 -3.86 4.12
CA ALA A 46 7.42 -4.06 3.07
C ALA A 46 6.00 -4.01 3.64
N ARG A 47 5.80 -4.61 4.80
CA ARG A 47 4.51 -4.58 5.48
C ARG A 47 4.10 -3.15 5.85
N ARG A 48 5.05 -2.36 6.34
CA ARG A 48 4.80 -0.97 6.69
C ARG A 48 4.44 -0.14 5.46
N GLU A 49 5.17 -0.33 4.36
CA GLU A 49 4.87 0.39 3.12
C GLU A 49 3.49 0.05 2.59
N LEU A 50 3.12 -1.22 2.61
CA LEU A 50 1.79 -1.64 2.18
C LEU A 50 0.71 -1.00 3.06
N ALA A 51 0.92 -0.97 4.37
CA ALA A 51 -0.04 -0.37 5.30
C ALA A 51 -0.23 1.12 5.00
N LEU A 52 0.86 1.84 4.71
CA LEU A 52 0.78 3.25 4.35
C LEU A 52 0.00 3.45 3.06
N ILE A 53 0.29 2.65 2.04
CA ILE A 53 -0.41 2.73 0.76
C ILE A 53 -1.90 2.47 0.95
N MET A 54 -2.26 1.46 1.70
CA MET A 54 -3.67 1.13 1.96
C MET A 54 -4.38 2.26 2.72
N THR A 55 -3.69 2.87 3.68
CA THR A 55 -4.25 3.99 4.44
C THR A 55 -4.54 5.17 3.54
N LEU A 56 -3.59 5.52 2.65
CA LEU A 56 -3.77 6.63 1.73
C LEU A 56 -4.86 6.35 0.70
N LEU A 57 -4.95 5.12 0.21
CA LEU A 57 -6.05 4.73 -0.68
C LEU A 57 -7.40 4.86 0.03
N GLY A 58 -7.46 4.45 1.28
CA GLY A 58 -8.68 4.58 2.08
C GLY A 58 -9.09 6.05 2.24
N GLU A 59 -8.12 6.92 2.49
CA GLU A 59 -8.39 8.35 2.61
C GLU A 59 -8.94 8.93 1.30
N LYS A 60 -8.31 8.59 0.17
CA LYS A 60 -8.75 9.09 -1.14
C LYS A 60 -10.12 8.52 -1.52
N SER A 61 -10.35 7.26 -1.23
CA SER A 61 -11.64 6.63 -1.49
C SER A 61 -12.76 7.29 -0.68
N ARG A 62 -12.50 7.59 0.59
CA ARG A 62 -13.48 8.28 1.43
C ARG A 62 -13.77 9.68 0.93
N ALA A 63 -12.73 10.39 0.49
CA ALA A 63 -12.91 11.73 -0.07
C ALA A 63 -13.76 11.68 -1.34
N ASP A 64 -13.51 10.69 -2.22
CA ASP A 64 -14.28 10.52 -3.44
C ASP A 64 -15.72 10.16 -3.14
N LYS A 65 -15.97 9.26 -2.20
CA LYS A 65 -17.32 8.89 -1.79
C LYS A 65 -18.06 10.09 -1.19
N LYS A 66 -17.38 10.87 -0.38
CA LYS A 66 -17.98 12.06 0.23
C LYS A 66 -18.38 13.07 -0.83
N ALA A 67 -17.49 13.29 -1.82
CA ALA A 67 -17.80 14.18 -2.93
C ALA A 67 -18.95 13.62 -3.78
N GLY A 68 -18.97 12.31 -4.02
CA GLY A 68 -20.04 11.64 -4.75
C GLY A 68 -21.37 11.76 -4.04
N ASN A 69 -21.38 11.56 -2.73
CA ASN A 69 -22.60 11.69 -1.92
C ASN A 69 -23.13 13.13 -1.95
N ALA A 70 -22.23 14.10 -1.90
CA ALA A 70 -22.62 15.51 -1.99
C ALA A 70 -23.27 15.83 -3.34
N ARG A 71 -22.81 15.18 -4.42
CA ARG A 71 -23.40 15.34 -5.74
C ARG A 71 -24.77 14.66 -5.85
N ALA A 72 -24.91 13.52 -5.19
CA ALA A 72 -26.15 12.75 -5.23
C ALA A 72 -27.29 13.47 -4.50
N ASN A 73 -26.95 14.31 -3.56
CA ASN A 73 -27.94 15.08 -2.79
C ASN A 73 -28.15 16.45 -3.41
#